data_51bdeff26988da6b33b490437375af64
#
_entry.id   51bdeff26988da6b33b490437375af64
#
_cell.length_a   1.000
_cell.length_b   1.000
_cell.length_c   1.000
_cell.angle_alpha   90.00
_cell.angle_beta   90.00
_cell.angle_gamma   90.00
#
_symmetry.space_group_name_H-M   'P 1'
#
loop_
_entity.id
_entity.type
_entity.pdbx_description
1 polymer ?
#
loop_
_entity_poly.entity_id
_entity_poly.type
_entity_poly.pdbx_seq_one_letter_code
_entity_poly.pdbx_strand_id
1 'polypeptide(L)'
;MLFRSGAYRDLYFEDDAPLPSLKALDETGMVITLGSASKSLAPGLRIGWLVAAEPIVQRLADVKMQMDYGASVLSQWTFARFLTNGMYDEYVAGLKRELRHRRDRALVTLQEKMDGLAHWNVPSGGFYIWMTFDRPIRMNRLFQLAAERGVLLNPGDIYDFAADNSLRLSYSYTTPEEFADAVDVLAAVARELA
;
A
#
# COMPACT_ATOMS: atom_id res chain seq x y z
N MET A 1 18.61 11.98 11.31
CA MET A 1 18.18 11.87 9.90
C MET A 1 16.93 10.99 9.86
N LEU A 2 15.87 11.41 9.17
CA LEU A 2 14.59 10.71 9.10
C LEU A 2 14.30 10.34 7.65
N PHE A 3 14.03 9.06 7.40
CA PHE A 3 13.55 8.58 6.10
C PHE A 3 12.02 8.52 6.09
N ARG A 4 11.39 9.05 5.04
CA ARG A 4 9.95 9.02 4.85
C ARG A 4 9.60 8.53 3.44
N SER A 5 8.90 7.40 3.36
CA SER A 5 8.34 6.93 2.10
C SER A 5 7.04 7.66 1.77
N GLY A 6 6.95 8.23 0.58
CA GLY A 6 5.75 8.84 0.00
C GLY A 6 5.13 7.99 -1.11
N ALA A 7 5.45 6.69 -1.19
CA ALA A 7 5.04 5.83 -2.31
C ALA A 7 3.51 5.71 -2.50
N TYR A 8 2.71 5.96 -1.48
CA TYR A 8 1.24 5.93 -1.51
C TYR A 8 0.59 7.32 -1.46
N ARG A 9 1.38 8.39 -1.48
CA ARG A 9 0.88 9.75 -1.28
C ARG A 9 -0.21 10.13 -2.28
N ASP A 10 -0.06 9.76 -3.54
CA ASP A 10 -0.97 10.11 -4.63
C ASP A 10 -2.25 9.26 -4.63
N LEU A 11 -2.35 8.26 -3.74
CA LEU A 11 -3.48 7.35 -3.63
C LEU A 11 -4.41 7.69 -2.45
N TYR A 12 -4.37 8.91 -1.95
CA TYR A 12 -5.28 9.42 -0.93
C TYR A 12 -6.64 9.76 -1.55
N PHE A 13 -7.76 9.32 -0.95
CA PHE A 13 -9.09 9.36 -1.56
C PHE A 13 -9.88 10.64 -1.28
N GLU A 14 -9.55 11.35 -0.21
CA GLU A 14 -10.29 12.54 0.17
C GLU A 14 -9.94 13.72 -0.72
N ASP A 15 -10.94 14.57 -0.99
CA ASP A 15 -10.79 15.75 -1.84
C ASP A 15 -10.15 16.92 -1.08
N ASP A 16 -10.02 16.82 0.23
CA ASP A 16 -9.27 17.75 1.05
C ASP A 16 -7.78 17.69 0.72
N ALA A 17 -7.12 18.85 0.79
CA ALA A 17 -5.70 18.94 0.50
C ALA A 17 -4.91 17.91 1.32
N PRO A 18 -4.07 17.09 0.68
CA PRO A 18 -3.32 16.08 1.40
C PRO A 18 -2.45 16.75 2.47
N LEU A 19 -2.34 16.10 3.63
CA LEU A 19 -1.48 16.57 4.71
C LEU A 19 -0.08 16.90 4.18
N PRO A 20 0.54 18.00 4.64
CA PRO A 20 1.88 18.37 4.21
C PRO A 20 2.85 17.21 4.51
N SER A 21 3.78 16.97 3.58
CA SER A 21 4.81 15.98 3.82
C SER A 21 5.73 16.42 4.96
N LEU A 22 6.33 15.48 5.69
CA LEU A 22 7.35 15.84 6.68
C LEU A 22 8.50 16.65 6.07
N LYS A 23 8.79 16.45 4.80
CA LYS A 23 9.79 17.24 4.06
C LYS A 23 9.38 18.71 3.88
N ALA A 24 8.10 18.98 3.72
CA ALA A 24 7.59 20.35 3.63
C ALA A 24 7.70 21.12 4.95
N LEU A 25 7.82 20.41 6.08
CA LEU A 25 7.98 20.94 7.43
C LEU A 25 9.46 20.93 7.90
N ASP A 26 10.37 20.45 7.06
CA ASP A 26 11.78 20.25 7.41
C ASP A 26 12.60 21.51 7.14
N GLU A 27 12.86 22.27 8.17
CA GLU A 27 13.72 23.47 8.15
C GLU A 27 15.21 23.13 8.33
N THR A 28 15.54 21.90 8.71
CA THR A 28 16.91 21.50 9.10
C THR A 28 17.63 20.66 8.05
N GLY A 29 16.94 20.23 6.99
CA GLY A 29 17.49 19.32 5.97
C GLY A 29 17.64 17.87 6.44
N MET A 30 17.06 17.51 7.58
CA MET A 30 17.21 16.18 8.19
C MET A 30 16.24 15.12 7.60
N VAL A 31 15.24 15.53 6.83
CA VAL A 31 14.26 14.61 6.23
C VAL A 31 14.67 14.24 4.81
N ILE A 32 14.78 12.95 4.57
CA ILE A 32 14.93 12.35 3.23
C ILE A 32 13.57 11.77 2.84
N THR A 33 12.98 12.28 1.77
CA THR A 33 11.73 11.75 1.22
C THR A 33 12.03 10.82 0.05
N LEU A 34 11.40 9.66 0.05
CA LEU A 34 11.45 8.68 -1.03
C LEU A 34 10.12 8.67 -1.78
N GLY A 35 10.17 8.77 -3.10
CA GLY A 35 9.02 8.65 -3.98
C GLY A 35 9.18 7.50 -4.95
N SER A 36 8.07 7.03 -5.53
CA SER A 36 8.07 5.92 -6.49
C SER A 36 6.85 6.00 -7.40
N ALA A 37 7.04 5.74 -8.68
CA ALA A 37 5.96 5.56 -9.66
C ALA A 37 5.31 4.16 -9.57
N SER A 38 5.86 3.25 -8.77
CA SER A 38 5.44 1.84 -8.75
C SER A 38 4.02 1.61 -8.23
N LYS A 39 3.52 2.49 -7.37
CA LYS A 39 2.19 2.34 -6.76
C LYS A 39 1.12 3.18 -7.43
N SER A 40 1.50 4.34 -7.93
CA SER A 40 0.58 5.28 -8.56
C SER A 40 0.50 5.16 -10.08
N LEU A 41 1.46 4.48 -10.74
CA LEU A 41 1.46 4.31 -12.18
C LEU A 41 1.77 2.85 -12.58
N ALA A 42 3.05 2.46 -12.55
CA ALA A 42 3.46 1.16 -13.04
C ALA A 42 4.74 0.66 -12.33
N PRO A 43 4.69 -0.48 -11.63
CA PRO A 43 5.85 -1.04 -10.96
C PRO A 43 6.96 -1.48 -11.94
N GLY A 44 6.59 -1.87 -13.17
CA GLY A 44 7.52 -2.29 -14.21
C GLY A 44 8.44 -1.19 -14.75
N LEU A 45 8.10 0.09 -14.57
CA LEU A 45 8.96 1.20 -14.99
C LEU A 45 10.26 1.31 -14.17
N ARG A 46 10.28 0.78 -12.95
CA ARG A 46 11.43 0.84 -12.04
C ARG A 46 11.90 2.27 -11.75
N ILE A 47 10.97 3.23 -11.68
CA ILE A 47 11.24 4.64 -11.38
C ILE A 47 10.94 4.95 -9.93
N GLY A 48 11.92 5.52 -9.27
CA GLY A 48 11.83 6.11 -7.94
C GLY A 48 12.76 7.31 -7.84
N TRP A 49 12.54 8.14 -6.86
CA TRP A 49 13.33 9.34 -6.60
C TRP A 49 13.48 9.58 -5.10
N LEU A 50 14.46 10.38 -4.76
CA LEU A 50 14.63 10.91 -3.41
C LEU A 50 14.76 12.43 -3.43
N VAL A 51 14.29 13.06 -2.35
CA VAL A 51 14.43 14.50 -2.10
C VAL A 51 15.14 14.66 -0.75
N ALA A 52 16.30 15.28 -0.75
CA ALA A 52 17.13 15.50 0.42
C ALA A 52 17.96 16.77 0.30
N ALA A 53 18.72 17.13 1.32
CA ALA A 53 19.71 18.20 1.23
C ALA A 53 20.81 17.86 0.21
N GLU A 54 21.33 18.87 -0.49
CA GLU A 54 22.27 18.69 -1.59
C GLU A 54 23.48 17.82 -1.27
N PRO A 55 24.18 17.94 -0.13
CA PRO A 55 25.34 17.07 0.18
C PRO A 55 24.95 15.58 0.24
N ILE A 56 23.72 15.27 0.66
CA ILE A 56 23.21 13.91 0.73
C ILE A 56 22.95 13.38 -0.69
N VAL A 57 22.31 14.19 -1.53
CA VAL A 57 22.04 13.85 -2.93
C VAL A 57 23.33 13.57 -3.69
N GLN A 58 24.34 14.44 -3.54
CA GLN A 58 25.66 14.28 -4.15
C GLN A 58 26.30 12.93 -3.75
N ARG A 59 26.34 12.66 -2.45
CA ARG A 59 26.93 11.41 -1.95
C ARG A 59 26.19 10.16 -2.44
N LEU A 60 24.87 10.20 -2.48
CA LEU A 60 24.06 9.10 -2.99
C LEU A 60 24.19 8.90 -4.51
N ALA A 61 24.39 9.99 -5.26
CA ALA A 61 24.70 9.93 -6.69
C ALA A 61 26.02 9.19 -6.96
N ASP A 62 27.09 9.50 -6.19
CA ASP A 62 28.37 8.82 -6.28
C ASP A 62 28.24 7.31 -6.00
N VAL A 63 27.52 6.95 -4.94
CA VAL A 63 27.25 5.55 -4.59
C VAL A 63 26.46 4.85 -5.68
N LYS A 64 25.42 5.51 -6.22
CA LYS A 64 24.59 4.96 -7.29
C LYS A 64 25.40 4.67 -8.55
N MET A 65 26.30 5.56 -8.94
CA MET A 65 27.19 5.34 -10.09
C MET A 65 28.04 4.06 -9.94
N GLN A 66 28.41 3.72 -8.71
CA GLN A 66 29.18 2.48 -8.44
C GLN A 66 28.30 1.22 -8.45
N MET A 67 26.98 1.39 -8.24
CA MET A 67 26.04 0.25 -8.17
C MET A 67 25.47 -0.14 -9.53
N ASP A 68 25.01 0.83 -10.36
CA ASP A 68 24.24 0.52 -11.56
C ASP A 68 24.37 1.51 -12.72
N TYR A 69 25.29 2.43 -12.75
CA TYR A 69 25.48 3.46 -13.80
C TYR A 69 24.23 4.28 -14.19
N GLY A 70 23.06 4.03 -13.59
CA GLY A 70 21.84 4.80 -13.79
C GLY A 70 20.57 3.97 -14.05
N ALA A 71 19.42 4.63 -13.91
CA ALA A 71 18.13 4.04 -14.23
C ALA A 71 17.84 4.13 -15.75
N SER A 72 16.96 3.25 -16.26
CA SER A 72 16.54 3.23 -17.65
C SER A 72 16.11 4.62 -18.15
N VAL A 73 16.81 5.15 -19.14
CA VAL A 73 16.48 6.45 -19.76
C VAL A 73 15.10 6.40 -20.43
N LEU A 74 14.73 5.27 -21.06
CA LEU A 74 13.41 5.10 -21.67
C LEU A 74 12.30 5.19 -20.62
N SER A 75 12.47 4.53 -19.47
CA SER A 75 11.49 4.60 -18.38
C SER A 75 11.37 6.01 -17.81
N GLN A 76 12.49 6.72 -17.62
CA GLN A 76 12.50 8.10 -17.16
C GLN A 76 11.79 9.02 -18.15
N TRP A 77 12.11 8.89 -19.44
CA TRP A 77 11.48 9.69 -20.50
C TRP A 77 9.98 9.43 -20.60
N THR A 78 9.56 8.16 -20.55
CA THR A 78 8.15 7.77 -20.56
C THR A 78 7.41 8.40 -19.39
N PHE A 79 7.96 8.28 -18.18
CA PHE A 79 7.34 8.86 -16.99
C PHE A 79 7.28 10.40 -17.05
N ALA A 80 8.36 11.04 -17.51
CA ALA A 80 8.39 12.49 -17.70
C ALA A 80 7.30 12.96 -18.70
N ARG A 81 7.12 12.24 -19.80
CA ARG A 81 6.04 12.55 -20.77
C ARG A 81 4.65 12.38 -20.19
N PHE A 82 4.44 11.37 -19.35
CA PHE A 82 3.18 11.15 -18.65
C PHE A 82 2.85 12.32 -17.71
N LEU A 83 3.84 12.81 -16.98
CA LEU A 83 3.70 13.97 -16.09
C LEU A 83 3.42 15.26 -16.88
N THR A 84 4.22 15.54 -17.92
CA THR A 84 4.15 16.81 -18.66
C THR A 84 2.92 16.95 -19.55
N ASN A 85 2.28 15.84 -19.94
CA ASN A 85 1.07 15.85 -20.78
C ASN A 85 -0.23 15.84 -19.95
N GLY A 86 -0.16 15.86 -18.62
CA GLY A 86 -1.34 15.79 -17.75
C GLY A 86 -1.97 14.38 -17.63
N MET A 87 -1.47 13.39 -18.38
CA MET A 87 -1.99 12.02 -18.38
C MET A 87 -1.84 11.34 -17.01
N TYR A 88 -0.81 11.73 -16.24
CA TYR A 88 -0.61 11.19 -14.89
C TYR A 88 -1.75 11.59 -13.95
N ASP A 89 -2.14 12.86 -13.95
CA ASP A 89 -3.20 13.36 -13.07
C ASP A 89 -4.55 12.73 -13.42
N GLU A 90 -4.85 12.62 -14.72
CA GLU A 90 -6.07 11.96 -15.21
C GLU A 90 -6.11 10.49 -14.79
N TYR A 91 -5.01 9.76 -14.99
CA TYR A 91 -4.88 8.36 -14.61
C TYR A 91 -5.04 8.16 -13.09
N VAL A 92 -4.34 8.95 -12.29
CA VAL A 92 -4.41 8.87 -10.82
C VAL A 92 -5.81 9.20 -10.30
N ALA A 93 -6.48 10.19 -10.89
CA ALA A 93 -7.86 10.50 -10.55
C ALA A 93 -8.82 9.32 -10.84
N GLY A 94 -8.64 8.65 -11.97
CA GLY A 94 -9.37 7.41 -12.30
C GLY A 94 -9.07 6.27 -11.33
N LEU A 95 -7.80 6.04 -11.05
CA LEU A 95 -7.33 5.01 -10.10
C LEU A 95 -7.89 5.24 -8.69
N LYS A 96 -7.87 6.47 -8.19
CA LYS A 96 -8.43 6.83 -6.88
C LYS A 96 -9.92 6.51 -6.78
N ARG A 97 -10.70 6.84 -7.82
CA ARG A 97 -12.14 6.52 -7.84
C ARG A 97 -12.40 5.02 -7.76
N GLU A 98 -11.66 4.24 -8.56
CA GLU A 98 -11.78 2.79 -8.57
C GLU A 98 -11.36 2.16 -7.23
N LEU A 99 -10.23 2.58 -6.67
CA LEU A 99 -9.75 2.10 -5.38
C LEU A 99 -10.71 2.46 -4.23
N ARG A 100 -11.28 3.66 -4.25
CA ARG A 100 -12.32 4.07 -3.28
C ARG A 100 -13.55 3.16 -3.38
N HIS A 101 -14.03 2.92 -4.60
CA HIS A 101 -15.15 2.01 -4.83
C HIS A 101 -14.87 0.60 -4.29
N ARG A 102 -13.70 0.03 -4.60
CA ARG A 102 -13.30 -1.30 -4.11
C ARG A 102 -13.17 -1.34 -2.59
N ARG A 103 -12.57 -0.31 -1.99
CA ARG A 103 -12.49 -0.19 -0.53
C ARG A 103 -13.88 -0.21 0.11
N ASP A 104 -14.81 0.59 -0.41
CA ASP A 104 -16.15 0.72 0.15
C ASP A 104 -16.91 -0.61 0.05
N ARG A 105 -16.78 -1.33 -1.07
CA ARG A 105 -17.31 -2.69 -1.22
C ARG A 105 -16.69 -3.69 -0.25
N ALA A 106 -15.36 -3.64 -0.09
CA ALA A 106 -14.65 -4.51 0.85
C ALA A 106 -15.08 -4.26 2.30
N LEU A 107 -15.28 -2.99 2.71
CA LEU A 107 -15.76 -2.65 4.05
C LEU A 107 -17.18 -3.19 4.31
N VAL A 108 -18.08 -3.09 3.34
CA VAL A 108 -19.43 -3.69 3.43
C VAL A 108 -19.31 -5.22 3.62
N THR A 109 -18.51 -5.88 2.79
CA THR A 109 -18.29 -7.33 2.90
C THR A 109 -17.73 -7.74 4.26
N LEU A 110 -16.75 -6.99 4.78
CA LEU A 110 -16.19 -7.26 6.12
C LEU A 110 -17.25 -7.07 7.20
N GLN A 111 -18.05 -6.02 7.13
CA GLN A 111 -19.13 -5.78 8.11
C GLN A 111 -20.16 -6.90 8.09
N GLU A 112 -20.54 -7.41 6.93
CA GLU A 112 -21.52 -8.49 6.81
C GLU A 112 -21.01 -9.86 7.28
N LYS A 113 -19.71 -10.14 7.07
CA LYS A 113 -19.17 -11.49 7.22
C LYS A 113 -18.23 -11.69 8.43
N MET A 114 -17.59 -10.62 8.89
CA MET A 114 -16.58 -10.63 9.96
C MET A 114 -17.01 -9.92 11.24
N ASP A 115 -18.25 -9.39 11.28
CA ASP A 115 -18.81 -8.76 12.48
C ASP A 115 -18.76 -9.71 13.69
N GLY A 116 -18.26 -9.21 14.83
CA GLY A 116 -18.06 -10.01 16.04
C GLY A 116 -16.90 -11.01 16.01
N LEU A 117 -16.14 -11.07 14.90
CA LEU A 117 -14.92 -11.90 14.77
C LEU A 117 -13.65 -11.04 14.76
N ALA A 118 -13.73 -9.84 14.19
CA ALA A 118 -12.60 -8.97 13.99
C ALA A 118 -13.03 -7.50 13.86
N HIS A 119 -12.10 -6.59 14.04
CA HIS A 119 -12.26 -5.18 13.76
C HIS A 119 -11.18 -4.71 12.77
N TRP A 120 -11.41 -3.57 12.11
CA TRP A 120 -10.51 -3.06 11.06
C TRP A 120 -10.53 -1.54 11.00
N ASN A 121 -9.46 -0.98 10.42
CA ASN A 121 -9.43 0.43 10.10
C ASN A 121 -10.19 0.74 8.80
N VAL A 122 -10.69 1.96 8.67
CA VAL A 122 -11.18 2.49 7.40
C VAL A 122 -10.06 3.30 6.74
N PRO A 123 -9.38 2.76 5.69
CA PRO A 123 -8.28 3.48 5.08
C PRO A 123 -8.78 4.65 4.23
N SER A 124 -8.14 5.81 4.38
CA SER A 124 -8.37 7.00 3.55
C SER A 124 -7.59 6.99 2.24
N GLY A 125 -6.93 5.88 1.90
CA GLY A 125 -6.17 5.70 0.67
C GLY A 125 -5.39 4.40 0.63
N GLY A 126 -4.64 4.20 -0.45
CA GLY A 126 -3.78 3.04 -0.63
C GLY A 126 -4.51 1.79 -1.11
N PHE A 127 -4.05 0.61 -0.69
CA PHE A 127 -4.46 -0.68 -1.24
C PHE A 127 -4.99 -1.67 -0.18
N TYR A 128 -4.89 -1.33 1.11
CA TYR A 128 -4.99 -2.31 2.18
C TYR A 128 -5.90 -1.86 3.30
N ILE A 129 -6.60 -2.84 3.87
CA ILE A 129 -7.28 -2.76 5.16
C ILE A 129 -6.44 -3.54 6.16
N TRP A 130 -6.22 -2.98 7.35
CA TRP A 130 -5.64 -3.68 8.48
C TRP A 130 -6.74 -4.21 9.35
N MET A 131 -6.79 -5.52 9.53
CA MET A 131 -7.81 -6.22 10.31
C MET A 131 -7.15 -6.96 11.47
N THR A 132 -7.75 -6.89 12.65
CA THR A 132 -7.30 -7.59 13.85
C THR A 132 -8.45 -8.44 14.39
N PHE A 133 -8.20 -9.70 14.69
CA PHE A 133 -9.19 -10.57 15.31
C PHE A 133 -9.45 -10.16 16.75
N ASP A 134 -10.71 -10.25 17.20
CA ASP A 134 -11.13 -9.89 18.55
C ASP A 134 -10.70 -10.93 19.60
N ARG A 135 -10.43 -12.15 19.15
CA ARG A 135 -9.90 -13.24 19.97
C ARG A 135 -8.58 -13.74 19.39
N PRO A 136 -7.67 -14.26 20.21
CA PRO A 136 -6.43 -14.85 19.74
C PRO A 136 -6.70 -16.03 18.80
N ILE A 137 -6.11 -15.97 17.59
CA ILE A 137 -6.19 -17.03 16.59
C ILE A 137 -4.78 -17.55 16.30
N ARG A 138 -4.65 -18.86 16.07
CA ARG A 138 -3.39 -19.46 15.61
C ARG A 138 -3.14 -19.09 14.14
N MET A 139 -2.45 -17.97 13.88
CA MET A 139 -2.27 -17.41 12.55
C MET A 139 -1.66 -18.42 11.55
N ASN A 140 -0.69 -19.23 11.97
CA ASN A 140 -0.11 -20.29 11.12
C ASN A 140 -1.17 -21.31 10.68
N ARG A 141 -2.10 -21.66 11.56
CA ARG A 141 -3.18 -22.61 11.23
C ARG A 141 -4.23 -21.96 10.35
N LEU A 142 -4.58 -20.71 10.64
CA LEU A 142 -5.47 -19.90 9.80
C LEU A 142 -4.92 -19.80 8.38
N PHE A 143 -3.63 -19.48 8.23
CA PHE A 143 -2.97 -19.40 6.93
C PHE A 143 -3.03 -20.72 6.16
N GLN A 144 -2.70 -21.83 6.81
CA GLN A 144 -2.73 -23.16 6.17
C GLN A 144 -4.14 -23.53 5.68
N LEU A 145 -5.16 -23.41 6.55
CA LEU A 145 -6.53 -23.78 6.20
C LEU A 145 -7.13 -22.86 5.12
N ALA A 146 -6.79 -21.56 5.14
CA ALA A 146 -7.20 -20.64 4.09
C ALA A 146 -6.52 -20.98 2.75
N ALA A 147 -5.22 -21.29 2.76
CA ALA A 147 -4.46 -21.67 1.56
C ALA A 147 -4.98 -22.98 0.96
N GLU A 148 -5.32 -23.98 1.77
CA GLU A 148 -5.97 -25.23 1.33
C GLU A 148 -7.32 -24.98 0.62
N ARG A 149 -7.99 -23.86 0.95
CA ARG A 149 -9.25 -23.41 0.34
C ARG A 149 -9.04 -22.33 -0.74
N GLY A 150 -7.80 -22.14 -1.20
CA GLY A 150 -7.46 -21.24 -2.32
C GLY A 150 -7.28 -19.77 -1.94
N VAL A 151 -7.22 -19.42 -0.65
CA VAL A 151 -7.05 -18.04 -0.18
C VAL A 151 -5.68 -17.85 0.47
N LEU A 152 -4.83 -17.01 -0.13
CA LEU A 152 -3.55 -16.62 0.45
C LEU A 152 -3.72 -15.38 1.33
N LEU A 153 -3.41 -15.53 2.61
CA LEU A 153 -3.47 -14.45 3.59
C LEU A 153 -2.12 -13.73 3.72
N ASN A 154 -2.16 -12.54 4.30
CA ASN A 154 -0.98 -11.74 4.57
C ASN A 154 -0.93 -11.39 6.07
N PRO A 155 -0.26 -12.22 6.89
CA PRO A 155 -0.20 -12.04 8.34
C PRO A 155 0.47 -10.73 8.75
N GLY A 156 -0.02 -10.15 9.85
CA GLY A 156 0.42 -8.86 10.34
C GLY A 156 1.83 -8.86 10.92
N ASP A 157 2.27 -9.98 11.50
CA ASP A 157 3.60 -10.16 12.08
C ASP A 157 4.76 -9.97 11.09
N ILE A 158 4.50 -10.10 9.78
CA ILE A 158 5.47 -9.75 8.72
C ILE A 158 5.79 -8.24 8.73
N TYR A 159 4.89 -7.41 9.22
CA TYR A 159 4.98 -5.94 9.20
C TYR A 159 5.25 -5.35 10.57
N ASP A 160 4.74 -6.00 11.60
CA ASP A 160 4.89 -5.60 13.01
C ASP A 160 4.91 -6.87 13.87
N PHE A 161 6.02 -7.14 14.53
CA PHE A 161 6.21 -8.32 15.39
C PHE A 161 5.21 -8.41 16.55
N ALA A 162 4.57 -7.30 16.92
CA ALA A 162 3.51 -7.26 17.93
C ALA A 162 2.11 -7.56 17.36
N ALA A 163 1.98 -7.65 16.02
CA ALA A 163 0.70 -7.83 15.33
C ALA A 163 0.41 -9.30 14.99
N ASP A 164 0.61 -10.19 15.94
CA ASP A 164 0.47 -11.65 15.81
C ASP A 164 -0.98 -12.14 15.61
N ASN A 165 -1.96 -11.25 15.78
CA ASN A 165 -3.39 -11.53 15.62
C ASN A 165 -4.06 -10.69 14.51
N SER A 166 -3.27 -10.21 13.56
CA SER A 166 -3.73 -9.28 12.52
C SER A 166 -3.47 -9.79 11.11
N LEU A 167 -4.24 -9.26 10.15
CA LEU A 167 -4.07 -9.48 8.72
C LEU A 167 -4.04 -8.16 7.97
N ARG A 168 -3.22 -8.09 6.92
CA ARG A 168 -3.28 -7.04 5.92
C ARG A 168 -4.06 -7.53 4.71
N LEU A 169 -5.28 -7.03 4.53
CA LEU A 169 -6.17 -7.41 3.41
C LEU A 169 -5.98 -6.46 2.24
N SER A 170 -5.79 -6.98 1.03
CA SER A 170 -5.73 -6.18 -0.19
C SER A 170 -7.10 -6.12 -0.85
N TYR A 171 -7.64 -4.92 -1.04
CA TYR A 171 -8.86 -4.69 -1.82
C TYR A 171 -8.56 -4.23 -3.26
N SER A 172 -7.30 -4.08 -3.61
CA SER A 172 -6.90 -3.53 -4.92
C SER A 172 -6.60 -4.60 -5.96
N TYR A 173 -6.33 -5.83 -5.56
CA TYR A 173 -5.85 -6.88 -6.46
C TYR A 173 -7.00 -7.69 -7.10
N THR A 174 -7.96 -8.11 -6.29
CA THR A 174 -9.11 -8.92 -6.70
C THR A 174 -10.29 -8.06 -7.13
N THR A 175 -11.26 -8.63 -7.84
CA THR A 175 -12.58 -8.00 -7.98
C THR A 175 -13.31 -7.94 -6.63
N PRO A 176 -14.34 -7.11 -6.47
CA PRO A 176 -15.15 -7.09 -5.24
C PRO A 176 -15.80 -8.45 -4.93
N GLU A 177 -16.20 -9.19 -5.96
CA GLU A 177 -16.80 -10.53 -5.86
C GLU A 177 -15.78 -11.56 -5.35
N GLU A 178 -14.58 -11.61 -5.97
CA GLU A 178 -13.48 -12.48 -5.52
C GLU A 178 -13.03 -12.14 -4.09
N PHE A 179 -13.05 -10.84 -3.73
CA PHE A 179 -12.77 -10.43 -2.35
C PHE A 179 -13.83 -10.96 -1.39
N ALA A 180 -15.11 -10.88 -1.78
CA ALA A 180 -16.22 -11.39 -0.96
C ALA A 180 -16.13 -12.90 -0.75
N ASP A 181 -15.82 -13.68 -1.80
CA ASP A 181 -15.62 -15.13 -1.73
C ASP A 181 -14.43 -15.48 -0.81
N ALA A 182 -13.33 -14.73 -0.91
CA ALA A 182 -12.17 -14.91 -0.04
C ALA A 182 -12.48 -14.61 1.43
N VAL A 183 -13.31 -13.58 1.71
CA VAL A 183 -13.75 -13.25 3.07
C VAL A 183 -14.70 -14.34 3.62
N ASP A 184 -15.53 -14.97 2.79
CA ASP A 184 -16.35 -16.13 3.22
C ASP A 184 -15.49 -17.28 3.72
N VAL A 185 -14.44 -17.62 2.97
CA VAL A 185 -13.46 -18.63 3.38
C VAL A 185 -12.78 -18.23 4.68
N LEU A 186 -12.33 -16.99 4.78
CA LEU A 186 -11.67 -16.46 5.97
C LEU A 186 -12.57 -16.54 7.22
N ALA A 187 -13.83 -16.11 7.09
CA ALA A 187 -14.80 -16.14 8.16
C ALA A 187 -15.12 -17.59 8.63
N ALA A 188 -15.24 -18.51 7.67
CA ALA A 188 -15.47 -19.92 7.97
C ALA A 188 -14.29 -20.52 8.76
N VAL A 189 -13.05 -20.29 8.30
CA VAL A 189 -11.84 -20.78 8.97
C VAL A 189 -11.65 -20.12 10.34
N ALA A 190 -11.92 -18.81 10.46
CA ALA A 190 -11.83 -18.12 11.74
C ALA A 190 -12.79 -18.70 12.79
N ARG A 191 -14.03 -19.03 12.38
CA ARG A 191 -15.02 -19.68 13.28
C ARG A 191 -14.63 -21.10 13.66
N GLU A 192 -13.91 -21.85 12.81
CA GLU A 192 -13.39 -23.18 13.13
C GLU A 192 -12.25 -23.14 14.18
N LEU A 193 -11.55 -22.00 14.28
CA LEU A 193 -10.38 -21.83 15.14
C LEU A 193 -10.67 -21.05 16.43
N ALA A 194 -11.83 -20.39 16.52
CA ALA A 194 -12.29 -19.66 17.71
C ALA A 194 -12.87 -20.60 18.76
#